data_b41cc95deb30e69af71c9c0e6751ee8a
#
_entry.id   b41cc95deb30e69af71c9c0e6751ee8a
#
_cell.length_a   1.000
_cell.length_b   1.000
_cell.length_c   1.000
_cell.angle_alpha   90.00
_cell.angle_beta   90.00
_cell.angle_gamma   90.00
#
_symmetry.space_group_name_H-M   'P 1'
#
loop_
_entity.id
_entity.type
_entity.pdbx_description
1 polymer ?
#
loop_
_entity_poly.entity_id
_entity_poly.type
_entity_poly.pdbx_seq_one_letter_code
_entity_poly.pdbx_strand_id
1 'polypeptide(L)'
;MTRPRISAFSVLTFSALVILTGCFGPPAPAPTSTTAAPTTTAAPTTSAAAPTTAGPTAATSAPVTPPSTAAAPPSSAPASPPPTEEPAPTGLPEQIAPLTIYYVAIDDNGVSGPLIGCGDSLVATTTAPVRFTDQVRPSIEALLANKSRDVGLSGLVNVLYQSNLTYTGGELAGSTITIYLTGQFMLGGVCDVPRAKAQLEYTAMAAAGATSARVFVNGRPIDEVLSLK
;
A
#
# COMPACT_ATOMS: atom_id res chain seq x y z
N MET A 1 0.64 44.35 48.08
CA MET A 1 -0.66 43.99 48.66
C MET A 1 -1.76 44.37 47.65
N THR A 2 -2.24 43.43 46.83
CA THR A 2 -3.40 43.69 45.99
C THR A 2 -4.01 42.30 45.65
N ARG A 3 -5.19 42.06 46.17
CA ARG A 3 -5.95 40.78 46.04
C ARG A 3 -6.70 40.75 44.69
N PRO A 4 -6.82 39.61 44.03
CA PRO A 4 -7.67 39.46 42.84
C PRO A 4 -9.12 39.20 43.20
N ARG A 5 -10.02 39.78 42.39
CA ARG A 5 -11.47 39.65 42.44
C ARG A 5 -11.91 38.35 41.79
N ILE A 6 -12.68 37.58 42.51
CA ILE A 6 -13.40 36.40 42.03
C ILE A 6 -14.70 36.90 41.37
N SER A 7 -14.89 36.60 40.09
CA SER A 7 -16.17 36.77 39.39
C SER A 7 -16.83 35.41 39.25
N ALA A 8 -17.94 35.27 39.95
CA ALA A 8 -18.90 34.17 39.81
C ALA A 8 -19.73 34.37 38.54
N PHE A 9 -19.75 33.38 37.64
CA PHE A 9 -20.71 33.36 36.54
C PHE A 9 -21.69 32.22 36.73
N SER A 10 -22.95 32.63 36.68
CA SER A 10 -24.19 31.88 36.90
C SER A 10 -24.35 30.73 35.93
N VAL A 11 -24.84 29.63 36.52
CA VAL A 11 -25.37 28.43 35.84
C VAL A 11 -26.80 28.80 35.34
N LEU A 12 -27.01 28.69 34.04
CA LEU A 12 -28.36 28.67 33.45
C LEU A 12 -28.59 27.25 32.91
N THR A 13 -29.37 26.47 33.67
CA THR A 13 -29.94 25.19 33.27
C THR A 13 -31.16 25.42 32.36
N PHE A 14 -31.06 25.00 31.10
CA PHE A 14 -32.19 24.86 30.20
C PHE A 14 -32.52 23.37 30.06
N SER A 15 -33.59 22.94 30.77
CA SER A 15 -34.22 21.65 30.56
C SER A 15 -35.22 21.76 29.42
N ALA A 16 -34.92 21.19 28.26
CA ALA A 16 -35.86 20.99 27.18
C ALA A 16 -36.32 19.52 27.18
N LEU A 17 -37.54 19.30 27.66
CA LEU A 17 -38.22 18.03 27.61
C LEU A 17 -38.84 17.84 26.22
N VAL A 18 -38.26 16.98 25.38
CA VAL A 18 -38.85 16.58 24.10
C VAL A 18 -39.56 15.25 24.26
N ILE A 19 -40.89 15.30 24.20
CA ILE A 19 -41.78 14.13 24.19
C ILE A 19 -41.84 13.63 22.72
N LEU A 20 -41.21 12.51 22.41
CA LEU A 20 -41.40 11.80 21.13
C LEU A 20 -42.54 10.83 21.26
N THR A 21 -43.68 11.17 20.65
CA THR A 21 -44.77 10.24 20.39
C THR A 21 -44.39 9.32 19.27
N GLY A 22 -44.15 8.04 19.59
CA GLY A 22 -43.89 6.98 18.63
C GLY A 22 -45.15 6.60 17.85
N CYS A 23 -45.12 6.70 16.53
CA CYS A 23 -46.07 6.03 15.65
C CYS A 23 -45.61 4.59 15.40
N PHE A 24 -46.30 3.63 15.98
CA PHE A 24 -46.20 2.22 15.59
C PHE A 24 -46.94 2.05 14.26
N GLY A 25 -46.20 1.88 13.15
CA GLY A 25 -46.74 1.43 11.87
C GLY A 25 -46.75 -0.10 11.81
N PRO A 26 -47.74 -0.72 11.10
CA PRO A 26 -47.82 -2.16 11.00
C PRO A 26 -46.67 -2.74 10.18
N PRO A 27 -46.21 -3.99 10.43
CA PRO A 27 -45.13 -4.62 9.72
C PRO A 27 -45.50 -4.90 8.25
N ALA A 28 -44.56 -4.54 7.35
CA ALA A 28 -44.69 -4.85 5.92
C ALA A 28 -44.53 -6.35 5.68
N PRO A 29 -45.26 -6.93 4.69
CA PRO A 29 -45.14 -8.36 4.37
C PRO A 29 -43.76 -8.65 3.75
N ALA A 30 -43.19 -9.79 4.15
CA ALA A 30 -41.93 -10.31 3.67
C ALA A 30 -41.95 -10.59 2.14
N PRO A 31 -40.87 -10.30 1.39
CA PRO A 31 -40.78 -10.69 0.00
C PRO A 31 -40.63 -12.21 -0.09
N THR A 32 -41.53 -12.84 -0.84
CA THR A 32 -41.45 -14.24 -1.26
C THR A 32 -40.23 -14.45 -2.17
N SER A 33 -39.29 -15.28 -1.69
CA SER A 33 -38.15 -15.73 -2.50
C SER A 33 -38.62 -16.63 -3.63
N THR A 34 -38.56 -16.13 -4.85
CA THR A 34 -38.72 -16.94 -6.08
C THR A 34 -37.40 -17.63 -6.35
N THR A 35 -37.37 -18.94 -6.13
CA THR A 35 -36.25 -19.82 -6.48
C THR A 35 -36.15 -19.90 -8.00
N ALA A 36 -35.13 -19.29 -8.59
CA ALA A 36 -34.77 -19.50 -9.99
C ALA A 36 -33.86 -20.71 -10.10
N ALA A 37 -34.25 -21.66 -10.96
CA ALA A 37 -33.50 -22.86 -11.26
C ALA A 37 -32.16 -22.54 -11.96
N PRO A 38 -31.10 -23.33 -11.74
CA PRO A 38 -29.82 -23.13 -12.41
C PRO A 38 -29.89 -23.57 -13.89
N THR A 39 -29.64 -22.60 -14.76
CA THR A 39 -29.42 -22.87 -16.20
C THR A 39 -27.99 -23.37 -16.40
N THR A 40 -27.85 -24.62 -16.77
CA THR A 40 -26.58 -25.25 -17.15
C THR A 40 -26.16 -24.71 -18.52
N THR A 41 -25.13 -23.87 -18.56
CA THR A 41 -24.51 -23.44 -19.83
C THR A 41 -23.30 -24.32 -20.09
N ALA A 42 -23.32 -25.01 -21.23
CA ALA A 42 -22.30 -25.88 -21.74
C ALA A 42 -20.98 -25.12 -22.03
N ALA A 43 -19.86 -25.75 -21.72
CA ALA A 43 -18.51 -25.28 -22.05
C ALA A 43 -18.23 -25.39 -23.56
N PRO A 44 -17.57 -24.41 -24.18
CA PRO A 44 -16.97 -24.61 -25.50
C PRO A 44 -15.61 -25.30 -25.38
N THR A 45 -15.51 -26.43 -26.04
CA THR A 45 -14.28 -27.16 -26.30
C THR A 45 -13.44 -26.37 -27.30
N THR A 46 -12.27 -25.92 -26.94
CA THR A 46 -11.33 -25.33 -27.89
C THR A 46 -10.19 -26.29 -28.15
N SER A 47 -10.13 -26.71 -29.39
CA SER A 47 -9.16 -27.59 -30.02
C SER A 47 -7.72 -27.07 -29.93
N ALA A 48 -6.81 -27.94 -29.54
CA ALA A 48 -5.36 -27.73 -29.55
C ALA A 48 -4.84 -27.71 -31.01
N ALA A 49 -4.04 -26.71 -31.36
CA ALA A 49 -3.18 -26.71 -32.53
C ALA A 49 -1.73 -26.91 -32.11
N ALA A 50 -1.08 -27.91 -32.73
CA ALA A 50 0.28 -28.34 -32.47
C ALA A 50 1.32 -27.34 -33.03
N PRO A 51 2.56 -27.30 -32.48
CA PRO A 51 3.63 -26.45 -32.97
C PRO A 51 4.36 -27.08 -34.16
N THR A 52 4.60 -26.27 -35.18
CA THR A 52 5.45 -26.64 -36.32
C THR A 52 6.90 -26.30 -36.03
N THR A 53 7.71 -27.31 -36.04
CA THR A 53 9.18 -27.31 -35.99
C THR A 53 9.73 -26.83 -37.34
N ALA A 54 10.62 -25.86 -37.36
CA ALA A 54 11.52 -25.61 -38.46
C ALA A 54 12.95 -25.41 -37.92
N GLY A 55 13.82 -26.20 -38.43
CA GLY A 55 15.18 -26.45 -38.01
C GLY A 55 16.21 -25.44 -38.51
N PRO A 56 17.50 -25.72 -38.25
CA PRO A 56 18.59 -24.77 -38.30
C PRO A 56 19.22 -24.69 -39.68
N THR A 57 19.69 -23.50 -40.05
CA THR A 57 20.61 -23.33 -41.17
C THR A 57 21.90 -22.77 -40.66
N ALA A 58 22.95 -23.59 -40.74
CA ALA A 58 24.33 -23.20 -40.61
C ALA A 58 24.89 -22.78 -41.95
N ALA A 59 25.79 -21.81 -41.94
CA ALA A 59 26.92 -21.65 -42.88
C ALA A 59 27.72 -20.42 -42.41
N THR A 60 28.92 -20.58 -41.93
CA THR A 60 30.20 -20.85 -42.61
C THR A 60 30.81 -19.60 -43.21
N SER A 61 32.01 -19.32 -42.72
CA SER A 61 33.22 -18.85 -43.32
C SER A 61 33.79 -17.55 -42.82
N ALA A 62 34.84 -17.65 -42.02
CA ALA A 62 36.00 -16.79 -42.12
C ALA A 62 36.84 -17.31 -43.34
N PRO A 63 37.89 -16.69 -43.84
CA PRO A 63 38.90 -15.88 -43.18
C PRO A 63 39.43 -14.71 -44.08
N VAL A 64 40.38 -13.96 -43.65
CA VAL A 64 41.72 -13.73 -44.22
C VAL A 64 42.27 -12.37 -43.76
N THR A 65 43.28 -12.43 -42.98
CA THR A 65 44.32 -11.41 -42.86
C THR A 65 45.22 -11.44 -44.11
N PRO A 66 45.84 -10.36 -44.49
CA PRO A 66 47.27 -10.20 -44.31
C PRO A 66 47.75 -8.73 -44.15
N PRO A 67 49.06 -8.44 -44.19
CA PRO A 67 49.76 -7.97 -43.02
C PRO A 67 50.37 -6.54 -43.18
N SER A 68 50.68 -6.02 -42.02
CA SER A 68 51.86 -5.21 -41.72
C SER A 68 52.35 -4.15 -42.71
N THR A 69 52.43 -2.94 -42.25
CA THR A 69 53.61 -2.08 -42.50
C THR A 69 53.82 -1.22 -41.23
N ALA A 70 55.02 -1.43 -40.67
CA ALA A 70 55.52 -0.65 -39.57
C ALA A 70 55.85 0.78 -40.00
N ALA A 71 55.39 1.76 -39.29
CA ALA A 71 55.92 3.12 -39.34
C ALA A 71 56.37 3.52 -37.93
N ALA A 72 57.55 4.09 -37.85
CA ALA A 72 58.27 4.44 -36.64
C ALA A 72 57.51 5.50 -35.75
N PRO A 73 57.83 5.55 -34.44
CA PRO A 73 57.12 6.34 -33.50
C PRO A 73 57.42 7.82 -33.50
N PRO A 74 56.44 8.72 -33.40
CA PRO A 74 56.69 10.08 -32.98
C PRO A 74 56.78 10.14 -31.44
N SER A 75 57.77 10.90 -31.01
CA SER A 75 58.17 11.24 -29.67
C SER A 75 56.97 11.64 -28.78
N SER A 76 56.82 10.94 -27.64
CA SER A 76 55.81 11.17 -26.66
C SER A 76 56.04 12.47 -25.90
N ALA A 77 55.11 13.40 -26.01
CA ALA A 77 54.92 14.44 -25.01
C ALA A 77 54.28 13.81 -23.73
N PRO A 78 54.61 14.28 -22.53
CA PRO A 78 54.01 13.74 -21.33
C PRO A 78 52.49 14.02 -21.35
N ALA A 79 51.67 12.95 -21.34
CA ALA A 79 50.24 13.04 -21.20
C ALA A 79 49.90 13.55 -19.79
N SER A 80 49.15 14.62 -19.72
CA SER A 80 48.48 15.03 -18.47
C SER A 80 47.66 13.84 -17.92
N PRO A 81 47.70 13.60 -16.61
CA PRO A 81 46.87 12.55 -16.03
C PRO A 81 45.40 12.82 -16.35
N PRO A 82 44.61 11.78 -16.69
CA PRO A 82 43.20 11.95 -16.91
C PRO A 82 42.55 12.47 -15.61
N PRO A 83 41.51 13.34 -15.70
CA PRO A 83 40.76 13.73 -14.54
C PRO A 83 40.21 12.47 -13.86
N THR A 84 40.49 12.34 -12.57
CA THR A 84 39.90 11.29 -11.75
C THR A 84 38.40 11.55 -11.76
N GLU A 85 37.64 10.76 -12.49
CA GLU A 85 36.19 10.76 -12.41
C GLU A 85 35.81 10.33 -10.98
N GLU A 86 35.24 11.26 -10.22
CA GLU A 86 34.62 10.99 -8.94
C GLU A 86 33.52 9.95 -9.21
N PRO A 87 33.49 8.81 -8.44
CA PRO A 87 32.50 7.78 -8.66
C PRO A 87 31.11 8.39 -8.59
N ALA A 88 30.30 8.26 -9.63
CA ALA A 88 28.92 8.70 -9.62
C ALA A 88 28.19 8.03 -8.45
N PRO A 89 27.37 8.77 -7.69
CA PRO A 89 26.65 8.20 -6.56
C PRO A 89 25.75 7.08 -7.05
N THR A 90 26.02 5.86 -6.57
CA THR A 90 25.33 4.61 -6.97
C THR A 90 24.03 4.41 -6.21
N GLY A 91 23.32 5.46 -5.82
CA GLY A 91 22.06 5.39 -5.06
C GLY A 91 20.99 6.31 -5.64
N LEU A 92 19.72 6.00 -5.33
CA LEU A 92 18.64 6.93 -5.59
C LEU A 92 18.89 8.24 -4.83
N PRO A 93 18.55 9.40 -5.40
CA PRO A 93 18.72 10.68 -4.73
C PRO A 93 17.85 10.72 -3.46
N GLU A 94 18.44 11.24 -2.39
CA GLU A 94 17.72 11.47 -1.14
C GLU A 94 16.67 12.56 -1.33
N GLN A 95 15.47 12.32 -0.80
CA GLN A 95 14.31 13.23 -0.87
C GLN A 95 13.82 13.58 0.55
N ILE A 96 13.16 14.73 0.66
CA ILE A 96 12.45 15.15 1.88
C ILE A 96 11.01 15.47 1.47
N ALA A 97 10.06 14.65 1.92
CA ALA A 97 8.64 14.82 1.61
C ALA A 97 7.76 14.22 2.73
N PRO A 98 6.49 14.65 2.83
CA PRO A 98 5.54 13.98 3.69
C PRO A 98 5.22 12.57 3.16
N LEU A 99 4.94 11.65 4.08
CA LEU A 99 4.46 10.31 3.74
C LEU A 99 2.94 10.30 3.70
N THR A 100 2.36 9.49 2.81
CA THR A 100 0.92 9.22 2.79
C THR A 100 0.66 7.90 3.52
N ILE A 101 -0.11 7.97 4.60
CA ILE A 101 -0.50 6.82 5.42
C ILE A 101 -2.01 6.69 5.39
N TYR A 102 -2.51 5.47 5.21
CA TYR A 102 -3.95 5.21 5.18
C TYR A 102 -4.46 4.66 6.50
N TYR A 103 -5.55 5.26 6.97
CA TYR A 103 -6.30 4.86 8.16
C TYR A 103 -7.78 4.66 7.84
N VAL A 104 -8.54 4.14 8.78
CA VAL A 104 -9.93 3.72 8.57
C VAL A 104 -10.90 4.70 9.22
N ALA A 105 -11.90 5.15 8.46
CA ALA A 105 -13.11 5.79 8.98
C ALA A 105 -14.18 4.70 9.14
N ILE A 106 -14.56 4.40 10.38
CA ILE A 106 -15.53 3.35 10.72
C ILE A 106 -16.93 3.82 10.36
N ASP A 107 -17.75 2.93 9.78
CA ASP A 107 -19.16 3.17 9.40
C ASP A 107 -19.39 4.37 8.47
N ASP A 108 -18.35 4.78 7.74
CA ASP A 108 -18.36 5.97 6.87
C ASP A 108 -18.99 5.72 5.49
N ASN A 109 -19.21 4.46 5.12
CA ASN A 109 -19.90 4.01 3.89
C ASN A 109 -19.36 4.62 2.59
N GLY A 110 -18.07 4.85 2.48
CA GLY A 110 -17.43 5.38 1.26
C GLY A 110 -17.48 6.90 1.13
N VAL A 111 -17.90 7.64 2.17
CA VAL A 111 -18.02 9.11 2.13
C VAL A 111 -16.66 9.79 2.10
N SER A 112 -15.73 9.36 2.95
CA SER A 112 -14.42 10.00 3.10
C SER A 112 -13.31 9.40 2.24
N GLY A 113 -13.58 8.28 1.57
CA GLY A 113 -12.60 7.59 0.74
C GLY A 113 -13.11 6.29 0.15
N PRO A 114 -12.25 5.48 -0.47
CA PRO A 114 -12.65 4.19 -1.01
C PRO A 114 -13.36 3.33 0.03
N LEU A 115 -14.51 2.76 -0.34
CA LEU A 115 -15.25 1.83 0.48
C LEU A 115 -14.44 0.54 0.62
N ILE A 116 -14.29 0.08 1.87
CA ILE A 116 -13.69 -1.21 2.22
C ILE A 116 -14.73 -2.08 2.92
N GLY A 117 -14.38 -3.28 3.33
CA GLY A 117 -15.33 -4.17 4.00
C GLY A 117 -15.96 -3.56 5.25
N CYS A 118 -17.13 -4.08 5.65
CA CYS A 118 -17.90 -3.67 6.83
C CYS A 118 -18.47 -2.24 6.80
N GLY A 119 -18.63 -1.63 5.64
CA GLY A 119 -19.17 -0.27 5.53
C GLY A 119 -18.19 0.83 5.92
N ASP A 120 -16.91 0.53 5.95
CA ASP A 120 -15.86 1.49 6.32
C ASP A 120 -15.24 2.16 5.11
N SER A 121 -14.61 3.31 5.30
CA SER A 121 -13.83 4.01 4.28
C SER A 121 -12.35 4.03 4.64
N LEU A 122 -11.52 4.05 3.61
CA LEU A 122 -10.08 4.19 3.77
C LEU A 122 -9.65 5.63 3.46
N VAL A 123 -9.01 6.29 4.42
CA VAL A 123 -8.70 7.72 4.36
C VAL A 123 -7.19 7.94 4.37
N ALA A 124 -6.71 8.68 3.37
CA ALA A 124 -5.32 9.11 3.29
C ALA A 124 -5.03 10.23 4.30
N THR A 125 -3.93 10.10 5.03
CA THR A 125 -3.38 11.14 5.89
C THR A 125 -1.94 11.42 5.51
N THR A 126 -1.41 12.58 5.88
CA THR A 126 -0.03 12.95 5.62
C THR A 126 0.75 13.15 6.90
N THR A 127 2.01 12.73 6.91
CA THR A 127 2.94 12.99 8.01
C THR A 127 3.62 14.37 7.88
N ALA A 128 4.39 14.76 8.89
CA ALA A 128 5.45 15.75 8.69
C ALA A 128 6.48 15.23 7.67
N PRO A 129 7.19 16.11 6.94
CA PRO A 129 8.21 15.70 5.99
C PRO A 129 9.30 14.86 6.67
N VAL A 130 9.67 13.75 6.03
CA VAL A 130 10.77 12.86 6.45
C VAL A 130 11.76 12.70 5.31
N ARG A 131 12.97 12.29 5.64
CA ARG A 131 14.06 12.07 4.68
C ARG A 131 14.09 10.59 4.29
N PHE A 132 14.17 10.32 2.98
CA PHE A 132 14.22 8.94 2.45
C PHE A 132 14.88 8.89 1.06
N THR A 133 15.34 7.72 0.68
CA THR A 133 15.73 7.35 -0.70
C THR A 133 14.70 6.43 -1.34
N ASP A 134 14.01 5.64 -0.53
CA ASP A 134 12.87 4.79 -0.87
C ASP A 134 11.70 5.13 0.06
N GLN A 135 10.56 5.55 -0.50
CA GLN A 135 9.41 6.02 0.27
C GLN A 135 8.60 4.88 0.87
N VAL A 136 8.68 3.66 0.33
CA VAL A 136 7.86 2.51 0.78
C VAL A 136 8.21 2.13 2.22
N ARG A 137 9.52 1.99 2.50
CA ARG A 137 10.00 1.63 3.84
C ARG A 137 9.49 2.57 4.93
N PRO A 138 9.77 3.88 4.89
CA PRO A 138 9.36 4.78 5.96
C PRO A 138 7.83 4.91 6.06
N SER A 139 7.07 4.75 4.96
CA SER A 139 5.61 4.78 4.99
C SER A 139 5.03 3.59 5.74
N ILE A 140 5.49 2.38 5.44
CA ILE A 140 5.04 1.18 6.13
C ILE A 140 5.51 1.18 7.59
N GLU A 141 6.77 1.56 7.85
CA GLU A 141 7.29 1.66 9.21
C GLU A 141 6.51 2.70 10.05
N ALA A 142 6.13 3.85 9.48
CA ALA A 142 5.31 4.86 10.17
C ALA A 142 3.90 4.34 10.50
N LEU A 143 3.26 3.61 9.58
CA LEU A 143 1.98 2.96 9.84
C LEU A 143 2.09 1.95 10.98
N LEU A 144 3.10 1.08 10.96
CA LEU A 144 3.30 0.01 11.95
C LEU A 144 3.80 0.54 13.31
N ALA A 145 4.50 1.67 13.33
CA ALA A 145 4.98 2.32 14.54
C ALA A 145 3.86 3.00 15.34
N ASN A 146 2.75 3.37 14.68
CA ASN A 146 1.61 3.95 15.37
C ASN A 146 0.88 2.87 16.20
N LYS A 147 1.16 2.84 17.49
CA LYS A 147 0.55 1.89 18.46
C LYS A 147 -0.71 2.43 19.13
N SER A 148 -1.26 3.54 18.64
CA SER A 148 -2.56 4.04 19.07
C SER A 148 -3.66 3.55 18.14
N ARG A 149 -4.78 3.13 18.70
CA ARG A 149 -5.98 2.81 17.92
C ARG A 149 -6.52 4.08 17.26
N ASP A 150 -6.69 5.13 18.03
CA ASP A 150 -7.23 6.39 17.56
C ASP A 150 -6.11 7.27 17.00
N VAL A 151 -6.30 7.80 15.79
CA VAL A 151 -5.31 8.61 15.09
C VAL A 151 -5.51 10.08 15.47
N GLY A 152 -4.93 10.45 16.59
CA GLY A 152 -5.11 11.79 17.16
C GLY A 152 -6.59 12.10 17.41
N LEU A 153 -7.05 13.27 16.97
CA LEU A 153 -8.45 13.71 17.08
C LEU A 153 -9.22 13.61 15.75
N SER A 154 -8.69 12.87 14.78
CA SER A 154 -9.26 12.82 13.43
C SER A 154 -10.53 11.95 13.31
N GLY A 155 -10.83 11.12 14.31
CA GLY A 155 -11.88 10.09 14.22
C GLY A 155 -11.49 8.86 13.41
N LEU A 156 -10.26 8.85 12.85
CA LEU A 156 -9.74 7.69 12.11
C LEU A 156 -9.14 6.65 13.05
N VAL A 157 -9.12 5.41 12.60
CA VAL A 157 -8.64 4.26 13.39
C VAL A 157 -7.49 3.56 12.68
N ASN A 158 -6.48 3.18 13.46
CA ASN A 158 -5.45 2.25 13.05
C ASN A 158 -5.78 0.86 13.62
N VAL A 159 -6.18 -0.09 12.80
CA VAL A 159 -6.50 -1.45 13.27
C VAL A 159 -5.24 -2.32 13.48
N LEU A 160 -4.10 -1.85 12.99
CA LEU A 160 -2.81 -2.54 13.17
C LEU A 160 -2.12 -2.20 14.50
N TYR A 161 -2.70 -1.35 15.32
CA TYR A 161 -2.06 -0.80 16.53
C TYR A 161 -1.55 -1.84 17.52
N GLN A 162 -2.22 -2.99 17.67
CA GLN A 162 -1.80 -4.09 18.53
C GLN A 162 -0.91 -5.10 17.80
N SER A 163 -0.87 -5.07 16.48
CA SER A 163 -0.10 -6.03 15.70
C SER A 163 1.40 -5.81 15.89
N ASN A 164 2.13 -6.91 15.94
CA ASN A 164 3.59 -6.88 16.01
C ASN A 164 4.15 -7.29 14.65
N LEU A 165 4.20 -6.34 13.74
CA LEU A 165 4.69 -6.51 12.38
C LEU A 165 5.92 -5.64 12.16
N THR A 166 6.86 -6.17 11.38
CA THR A 166 8.09 -5.48 10.97
C THR A 166 8.24 -5.54 9.47
N TYR A 167 8.54 -4.41 8.84
CA TYR A 167 8.84 -4.35 7.41
C TYR A 167 10.25 -4.90 7.15
N THR A 168 10.37 -5.83 6.20
CA THR A 168 11.64 -6.46 5.86
C THR A 168 12.13 -6.12 4.45
N GLY A 169 11.24 -5.66 3.58
CA GLY A 169 11.61 -5.26 2.23
C GLY A 169 10.40 -5.08 1.33
N GLY A 170 10.65 -4.58 0.12
CA GLY A 170 9.63 -4.46 -0.92
C GLY A 170 10.28 -4.32 -2.29
N GLU A 171 9.50 -4.62 -3.33
CA GLU A 171 9.92 -4.50 -4.71
C GLU A 171 8.78 -3.99 -5.58
N LEU A 172 9.07 -3.09 -6.50
CA LEU A 172 8.13 -2.58 -7.49
C LEU A 172 8.39 -3.31 -8.82
N ALA A 173 7.38 -4.06 -9.29
CA ALA A 173 7.42 -4.74 -10.58
C ALA A 173 6.28 -4.21 -11.46
N GLY A 174 6.62 -3.43 -12.47
CA GLY A 174 5.65 -2.70 -13.27
C GLY A 174 4.83 -1.75 -12.41
N SER A 175 3.52 -1.96 -12.34
CA SER A 175 2.59 -1.16 -11.53
C SER A 175 2.19 -1.83 -10.20
N THR A 176 2.85 -2.93 -9.82
CA THR A 176 2.56 -3.68 -8.60
C THR A 176 3.70 -3.54 -7.60
N ILE A 177 3.39 -3.03 -6.41
CA ILE A 177 4.30 -3.06 -5.26
C ILE A 177 4.08 -4.34 -4.45
N THR A 178 5.15 -5.10 -4.22
CA THR A 178 5.14 -6.22 -3.27
C THR A 178 5.87 -5.80 -2.02
N ILE A 179 5.26 -5.96 -0.85
CA ILE A 179 5.91 -5.71 0.44
C ILE A 179 5.99 -6.99 1.26
N TYR A 180 7.08 -7.12 1.99
CA TYR A 180 7.39 -8.26 2.85
C TYR A 180 7.43 -7.81 4.30
N LEU A 181 6.66 -8.50 5.14
CA LEU A 181 6.57 -8.27 6.57
C LEU A 181 6.92 -9.55 7.33
N THR A 182 7.37 -9.40 8.55
CA THR A 182 7.47 -10.50 9.54
C THR A 182 6.69 -10.13 10.79
N GLY A 183 6.27 -11.13 11.55
CA GLY A 183 5.56 -10.93 12.81
C GLY A 183 4.15 -11.51 12.84
N GLN A 184 3.28 -10.92 13.64
CA GLN A 184 1.93 -11.43 13.88
C GLN A 184 0.89 -10.31 13.87
N PHE A 185 -0.28 -10.60 13.27
CA PHE A 185 -1.46 -9.77 13.41
C PHE A 185 -2.15 -10.00 14.75
N MET A 186 -2.55 -8.89 15.38
CA MET A 186 -3.45 -8.85 16.52
C MET A 186 -4.65 -7.98 16.13
N LEU A 187 -5.75 -8.62 15.71
CA LEU A 187 -6.96 -7.97 15.21
C LEU A 187 -8.11 -8.19 16.18
N GLY A 188 -8.96 -7.18 16.34
CA GLY A 188 -10.07 -7.19 17.31
C GLY A 188 -11.32 -7.94 16.83
N GLY A 189 -11.44 -8.21 15.51
CA GLY A 189 -12.63 -8.88 14.98
C GLY A 189 -12.57 -9.08 13.47
N VAL A 190 -13.62 -9.68 12.92
CA VAL A 190 -13.70 -10.05 11.50
C VAL A 190 -13.62 -8.82 10.55
N CYS A 191 -14.15 -7.68 10.97
CA CYS A 191 -14.09 -6.45 10.19
C CYS A 191 -12.67 -5.85 10.14
N ASP A 192 -11.81 -6.18 11.10
CA ASP A 192 -10.42 -5.72 11.07
C ASP A 192 -9.57 -6.41 10.00
N VAL A 193 -10.05 -7.55 9.47
CA VAL A 193 -9.37 -8.26 8.38
C VAL A 193 -9.28 -7.40 7.11
N PRO A 194 -10.39 -6.95 6.49
CA PRO A 194 -10.34 -6.08 5.33
C PRO A 194 -9.70 -4.71 5.64
N ARG A 195 -9.87 -4.18 6.86
CA ARG A 195 -9.26 -2.92 7.29
C ARG A 195 -7.74 -3.00 7.31
N ALA A 196 -7.17 -4.03 7.94
CA ALA A 196 -5.73 -4.25 8.04
C ALA A 196 -5.08 -4.43 6.67
N LYS A 197 -5.72 -5.25 5.81
CA LYS A 197 -5.29 -5.44 4.43
C LYS A 197 -5.26 -4.12 3.67
N ALA A 198 -6.35 -3.37 3.69
CA ALA A 198 -6.45 -2.10 2.99
C ALA A 198 -5.44 -1.06 3.49
N GLN A 199 -5.21 -0.94 4.81
CA GLN A 199 -4.22 -0.02 5.35
C GLN A 199 -2.81 -0.30 4.80
N LEU A 200 -2.39 -1.57 4.75
CA LEU A 200 -1.08 -1.97 4.23
C LEU A 200 -0.98 -1.77 2.73
N GLU A 201 -1.95 -2.26 1.97
CA GLU A 201 -1.94 -2.21 0.50
C GLU A 201 -1.96 -0.77 -0.02
N TYR A 202 -2.87 0.07 0.46
CA TYR A 202 -2.99 1.45 -0.02
C TYR A 202 -1.83 2.34 0.42
N THR A 203 -1.29 2.13 1.63
CA THR A 203 -0.08 2.82 2.07
C THR A 203 1.12 2.45 1.18
N ALA A 204 1.29 1.16 0.87
CA ALA A 204 2.35 0.71 -0.04
C ALA A 204 2.17 1.25 -1.45
N MET A 205 0.94 1.21 -2.00
CA MET A 205 0.63 1.74 -3.33
C MET A 205 0.93 3.24 -3.43
N ALA A 206 0.49 4.03 -2.46
CA ALA A 206 0.74 5.47 -2.45
C ALA A 206 2.24 5.79 -2.37
N ALA A 207 2.98 5.05 -1.55
CA ALA A 207 4.42 5.24 -1.40
C ALA A 207 5.23 4.86 -2.64
N ALA A 208 4.78 3.85 -3.39
CA ALA A 208 5.47 3.37 -4.58
C ALA A 208 4.96 4.02 -5.88
N GLY A 209 3.87 4.80 -5.85
CA GLY A 209 3.16 5.22 -7.07
C GLY A 209 2.57 4.05 -7.86
N ALA A 210 2.23 2.95 -7.17
CA ALA A 210 1.73 1.73 -7.76
C ALA A 210 0.19 1.72 -7.83
N THR A 211 -0.37 0.95 -8.76
CA THR A 211 -1.82 0.78 -8.90
C THR A 211 -2.34 -0.50 -8.25
N SER A 212 -1.44 -1.39 -7.83
CA SER A 212 -1.77 -2.61 -7.09
C SER A 212 -0.68 -2.94 -6.07
N ALA A 213 -1.05 -3.70 -5.04
CA ALA A 213 -0.14 -4.15 -4.02
C ALA A 213 -0.28 -5.65 -3.74
N ARG A 214 0.81 -6.25 -3.27
CA ARG A 214 0.84 -7.59 -2.68
C ARG A 214 1.56 -7.52 -1.35
N VAL A 215 0.98 -8.15 -0.35
CA VAL A 215 1.55 -8.18 1.00
C VAL A 215 1.83 -9.63 1.39
N PHE A 216 3.06 -9.88 1.81
CA PHE A 216 3.48 -11.17 2.36
C PHE A 216 3.85 -11.00 3.83
N VAL A 217 3.40 -11.92 4.67
CA VAL A 217 3.74 -11.95 6.09
C VAL A 217 4.31 -13.32 6.43
N ASN A 218 5.53 -13.35 6.93
CA ASN A 218 6.29 -14.59 7.18
C ASN A 218 6.35 -15.48 5.93
N GLY A 219 6.50 -14.89 4.74
CA GLY A 219 6.57 -15.59 3.47
C GLY A 219 5.23 -16.07 2.90
N ARG A 220 4.10 -15.79 3.56
CA ARG A 220 2.76 -16.20 3.11
C ARG A 220 1.95 -14.97 2.66
N PRO A 221 1.11 -15.11 1.60
CA PRO A 221 0.21 -14.05 1.21
C PRO A 221 -0.69 -13.60 2.37
N ILE A 222 -0.96 -12.31 2.47
CA ILE A 222 -1.78 -11.73 3.55
C ILE A 222 -3.17 -12.37 3.64
N ASP A 223 -3.77 -12.71 2.50
CA ASP A 223 -5.10 -13.35 2.45
C ASP A 223 -5.11 -14.72 3.13
N GLU A 224 -4.03 -15.49 2.98
CA GLU A 224 -3.88 -16.76 3.69
C GLU A 224 -3.68 -16.56 5.19
N VAL A 225 -2.85 -15.59 5.58
CA VAL A 225 -2.57 -15.31 6.99
C VAL A 225 -3.83 -14.83 7.72
N LEU A 226 -4.65 -14.01 7.07
CA LEU A 226 -5.86 -13.44 7.65
C LEU A 226 -7.06 -14.39 7.57
N SER A 227 -7.09 -15.34 6.64
CA SER A 227 -8.17 -16.35 6.55
C SER A 227 -8.16 -17.39 7.67
N LEU A 228 -7.06 -17.48 8.42
CA LEU A 228 -6.89 -18.43 9.55
C LEU A 228 -7.33 -17.86 10.90
N LYS A 229 -7.98 -16.71 10.91
CA LYS A 229 -8.37 -15.95 12.13
C LYS A 229 -9.85 -16.11 12.45
#